data_8d8ec036df1094097bef2f4a0cb560f0
#
_entry.id   8d8ec036df1094097bef2f4a0cb560f0
#
_cell.length_a   1.000
_cell.length_b   1.000
_cell.length_c   1.000
_cell.angle_alpha   90.00
_cell.angle_beta   90.00
_cell.angle_gamma   90.00
#
_symmetry.space_group_name_H-M   'P 1'
#
loop_
_entity.id
_entity.type
_entity.pdbx_description
1 polymer ?
#
loop_
_entity_poly.entity_id
_entity_poly.type
_entity_poly.pdbx_seq_one_letter_code
_entity_poly.pdbx_strand_id
1 'polypeptide(L)'
;MKTLNDFNFKSKKALIRVDFNVPLDENFKVTDSNRIEAAKPTIDKILAEGGSVILMSHLGRPKGKEDKYSLKHIVDTVAQVLEVPVIFASDCRGTVAQNAASNLKPGEVLLLENLRFYEEEEAGDVSFSKDLASLGDIYVNDAFGTAHRAHASTTIIAQFFPENKCFGLLLAKEIESLNRVLNNSVKPVTAVLGGSKVSSKITVIENILDKVDHMIIGGGMTFTFIKALGGKVGNSICEDDKLDLAIEILHKAKEKGVQIHIPVDVVAANAFSNDADTQIVDVREIPDGWQGLDAGPKSLENFKEVIMASKTILWNGPLGVFEMEKFAHGTITLGEYIAESTANGAFSLVGGGDSVSAVKQFGLEDKMSYVSTGGGAMLEMLEGRTLPGIQAILD
;
A
#
# COMPACT_ATOMS: atom_id res chain seq x y z
N MET A 1 10.87 -18.01 6.23
CA MET A 1 9.75 -17.14 6.66
C MET A 1 8.70 -18.07 7.26
N LYS A 2 8.41 -17.93 8.56
CA LYS A 2 7.34 -18.72 9.22
C LYS A 2 5.96 -18.17 8.81
N THR A 3 5.07 -19.05 8.35
CA THR A 3 3.71 -18.73 7.91
C THR A 3 2.70 -19.58 8.68
N LEU A 4 1.40 -19.39 8.43
CA LEU A 4 0.35 -20.21 9.05
C LEU A 4 0.54 -21.72 8.83
N ASN A 5 1.19 -22.13 7.73
CA ASN A 5 1.40 -23.55 7.41
C ASN A 5 2.42 -24.25 8.32
N ASP A 6 3.19 -23.47 9.06
CA ASP A 6 4.22 -23.99 9.98
C ASP A 6 3.66 -24.25 11.40
N PHE A 7 2.35 -23.99 11.61
CA PHE A 7 1.70 -24.09 12.91
C PHE A 7 0.45 -24.98 12.87
N ASN A 8 0.13 -25.57 14.02
CA ASN A 8 -1.11 -26.29 14.25
C ASN A 8 -2.01 -25.43 15.16
N PHE A 9 -3.12 -24.96 14.62
CA PHE A 9 -4.06 -24.07 15.34
C PHE A 9 -5.13 -24.83 16.13
N LYS A 10 -5.20 -26.15 16.05
CA LYS A 10 -6.23 -26.95 16.75
C LYS A 10 -6.22 -26.63 18.24
N SER A 11 -7.34 -26.18 18.78
CA SER A 11 -7.54 -25.77 20.16
C SER A 11 -6.58 -24.67 20.63
N LYS A 12 -6.02 -23.87 19.72
CA LYS A 12 -5.17 -22.73 20.02
C LYS A 12 -5.91 -21.42 19.77
N LYS A 13 -5.54 -20.40 20.53
CA LYS A 13 -6.01 -19.01 20.35
C LYS A 13 -4.99 -18.26 19.53
N ALA A 14 -5.33 -17.93 18.28
CA ALA A 14 -4.51 -17.10 17.43
C ALA A 14 -4.78 -15.62 17.73
N LEU A 15 -3.76 -14.92 18.20
CA LEU A 15 -3.80 -13.48 18.44
C LEU A 15 -3.31 -12.78 17.17
N ILE A 16 -4.24 -12.21 16.39
CA ILE A 16 -3.96 -11.69 15.07
C ILE A 16 -3.98 -10.16 15.06
N ARG A 17 -2.89 -9.54 14.60
CA ARG A 17 -2.88 -8.12 14.28
C ARG A 17 -3.37 -7.94 12.84
N VAL A 18 -4.55 -7.38 12.72
CA VAL A 18 -5.18 -7.02 11.43
C VAL A 18 -5.24 -5.50 11.25
N ASP A 19 -5.39 -5.02 10.02
CA ASP A 19 -5.59 -3.60 9.74
C ASP A 19 -7.06 -3.33 9.35
N PHE A 20 -7.93 -3.20 10.35
CA PHE A 20 -9.33 -2.85 10.19
C PHE A 20 -9.58 -1.34 10.33
N ASN A 21 -8.60 -0.54 9.95
CA ASN A 21 -8.75 0.91 9.86
C ASN A 21 -9.54 1.28 8.60
N VAL A 22 -10.81 0.98 8.61
CA VAL A 22 -11.77 1.17 7.52
C VAL A 22 -12.47 2.53 7.62
N PRO A 23 -12.89 3.13 6.48
CA PRO A 23 -13.65 4.37 6.51
C PRO A 23 -15.08 4.14 7.01
N LEU A 24 -15.56 5.08 7.83
CA LEU A 24 -16.91 5.11 8.35
C LEU A 24 -17.65 6.34 7.82
N ASP A 25 -18.95 6.21 7.56
CA ASP A 25 -19.83 7.34 7.28
C ASP A 25 -20.23 8.10 8.56
N GLU A 26 -21.06 9.12 8.43
CA GLU A 26 -21.58 9.92 9.54
C GLU A 26 -22.42 9.11 10.55
N ASN A 27 -22.95 7.94 10.14
CA ASN A 27 -23.71 7.02 10.97
C ASN A 27 -22.87 5.85 11.50
N PHE A 28 -21.53 5.97 11.41
CA PHE A 28 -20.54 4.96 11.80
C PHE A 28 -20.67 3.63 11.01
N LYS A 29 -21.22 3.64 9.82
CA LYS A 29 -21.26 2.47 8.95
C LYS A 29 -19.99 2.39 8.09
N VAL A 30 -19.47 1.19 7.95
CA VAL A 30 -18.32 0.92 7.07
C VAL A 30 -18.72 1.19 5.61
N THR A 31 -17.95 2.05 4.93
CA THR A 31 -18.17 2.39 3.51
C THR A 31 -17.26 1.62 2.55
N ASP A 32 -16.17 1.03 3.06
CA ASP A 32 -15.25 0.18 2.31
C ASP A 32 -14.75 -0.95 3.23
N SER A 33 -15.07 -2.20 2.92
CA SER A 33 -14.72 -3.41 3.68
C SER A 33 -13.46 -4.12 3.20
N ASN A 34 -12.80 -3.65 2.14
CA ASN A 34 -11.67 -4.32 1.49
C ASN A 34 -10.58 -4.80 2.46
N ARG A 35 -10.27 -4.02 3.51
CA ARG A 35 -9.27 -4.41 4.51
C ARG A 35 -9.72 -5.58 5.38
N ILE A 36 -11.01 -5.68 5.65
CA ILE A 36 -11.59 -6.81 6.40
C ILE A 36 -11.58 -8.06 5.51
N GLU A 37 -11.99 -7.90 4.25
CA GLU A 37 -11.99 -8.98 3.26
C GLU A 37 -10.59 -9.52 3.00
N ALA A 38 -9.59 -8.65 2.95
CA ALA A 38 -8.18 -9.05 2.76
C ALA A 38 -7.63 -9.93 3.91
N ALA A 39 -8.12 -9.77 5.13
CA ALA A 39 -7.73 -10.59 6.28
C ALA A 39 -8.52 -11.90 6.40
N LYS A 40 -9.68 -12.02 5.71
CA LYS A 40 -10.56 -13.20 5.79
C LYS A 40 -9.83 -14.53 5.54
N PRO A 41 -8.98 -14.69 4.51
CA PRO A 41 -8.29 -15.95 4.25
C PRO A 41 -7.44 -16.45 5.42
N THR A 42 -6.77 -15.54 6.14
CA THR A 42 -5.99 -15.86 7.34
C THR A 42 -6.89 -16.39 8.46
N ILE A 43 -8.00 -15.71 8.69
CA ILE A 43 -8.96 -16.04 9.74
C ILE A 43 -9.64 -17.37 9.43
N ASP A 44 -10.15 -17.54 8.22
CA ASP A 44 -10.84 -18.75 7.75
C ASP A 44 -9.93 -20.00 7.90
N LYS A 45 -8.65 -19.89 7.53
CA LYS A 45 -7.70 -21.00 7.68
C LYS A 45 -7.56 -21.43 9.13
N ILE A 46 -7.42 -20.50 10.06
CA ILE A 46 -7.25 -20.79 11.49
C ILE A 46 -8.52 -21.43 12.06
N LEU A 47 -9.69 -20.90 11.72
CA LEU A 47 -10.98 -21.47 12.16
C LEU A 47 -11.21 -22.86 11.58
N ALA A 48 -10.90 -23.10 10.31
CA ALA A 48 -11.01 -24.40 9.65
C ALA A 48 -10.12 -25.47 10.28
N GLU A 49 -8.99 -25.07 10.86
CA GLU A 49 -8.09 -25.97 11.59
C GLU A 49 -8.53 -26.23 13.05
N GLY A 50 -9.64 -25.66 13.49
CA GLY A 50 -10.19 -25.81 14.83
C GLY A 50 -9.54 -24.90 15.88
N GLY A 51 -8.96 -23.79 15.43
CA GLY A 51 -8.50 -22.71 16.29
C GLY A 51 -9.62 -21.72 16.66
N SER A 52 -9.32 -20.78 17.54
CA SER A 52 -10.09 -19.58 17.79
C SER A 52 -9.26 -18.35 17.49
N VAL A 53 -9.91 -17.23 17.21
CA VAL A 53 -9.27 -16.01 16.71
C VAL A 53 -9.54 -14.84 17.62
N ILE A 54 -8.49 -14.13 18.02
CA ILE A 54 -8.54 -12.87 18.74
C ILE A 54 -7.97 -11.78 17.83
N LEU A 55 -8.82 -10.87 17.39
CA LEU A 55 -8.46 -9.80 16.46
C LEU A 55 -8.07 -8.54 17.21
N MET A 56 -6.90 -8.00 16.88
CA MET A 56 -6.39 -6.71 17.35
C MET A 56 -6.29 -5.75 16.17
N SER A 57 -6.85 -4.57 16.29
CA SER A 57 -6.75 -3.51 15.28
C SER A 57 -6.78 -2.13 15.90
N HIS A 58 -6.43 -1.14 15.08
CA HIS A 58 -6.69 0.26 15.35
C HIS A 58 -7.77 0.79 14.41
N LEU A 59 -8.40 1.88 14.79
CA LEU A 59 -9.32 2.66 13.96
C LEU A 59 -9.03 4.15 14.17
N GLY A 60 -8.70 4.85 13.09
CA GLY A 60 -8.42 6.27 13.12
C GLY A 60 -7.19 6.67 13.93
N ARG A 61 -7.24 7.91 14.44
CA ARG A 61 -6.18 8.52 15.27
C ARG A 61 -6.81 9.17 16.51
N PRO A 62 -7.35 8.38 17.45
CA PRO A 62 -7.94 8.91 18.65
C PRO A 62 -6.89 9.52 19.58
N LYS A 63 -7.32 10.45 20.44
CA LYS A 63 -6.50 11.01 21.53
C LYS A 63 -6.89 10.41 22.90
N GLY A 64 -7.40 9.19 22.91
CA GLY A 64 -7.94 8.48 24.06
C GLY A 64 -9.20 7.72 23.67
N LYS A 65 -10.03 7.35 24.66
CA LYS A 65 -11.29 6.63 24.40
C LYS A 65 -12.34 7.60 23.81
N GLU A 66 -12.52 7.55 22.50
CA GLU A 66 -13.53 8.32 21.77
C GLU A 66 -14.49 7.38 21.05
N ASP A 67 -15.79 7.50 21.31
CA ASP A 67 -16.81 6.60 20.77
C ASP A 67 -16.77 6.43 19.24
N LYS A 68 -16.52 7.54 18.51
CA LYS A 68 -16.44 7.52 17.03
C LYS A 68 -15.31 6.63 16.46
N TYR A 69 -14.30 6.29 17.28
CA TYR A 69 -13.20 5.41 16.93
C TYR A 69 -13.31 4.03 17.59
N SER A 70 -14.45 3.71 18.23
CA SER A 70 -14.66 2.38 18.80
C SER A 70 -14.81 1.34 17.70
N LEU A 71 -14.11 0.22 17.84
CA LEU A 71 -14.25 -0.93 16.95
C LEU A 71 -15.62 -1.62 17.08
N LYS A 72 -16.45 -1.27 18.05
CA LYS A 72 -17.83 -1.74 18.16
C LYS A 72 -18.64 -1.44 16.88
N HIS A 73 -18.33 -0.32 16.19
CA HIS A 73 -19.05 0.12 15.00
C HIS A 73 -18.81 -0.78 13.79
N ILE A 74 -17.71 -1.55 13.76
CA ILE A 74 -17.40 -2.42 12.65
C ILE A 74 -17.75 -3.89 12.90
N VAL A 75 -18.17 -4.27 14.10
CA VAL A 75 -18.45 -5.67 14.50
C VAL A 75 -19.38 -6.38 13.53
N ASP A 76 -20.51 -5.76 13.19
CA ASP A 76 -21.51 -6.34 12.29
C ASP A 76 -20.92 -6.56 10.87
N THR A 77 -20.13 -5.60 10.37
CA THR A 77 -19.47 -5.74 9.07
C THR A 77 -18.42 -6.85 9.09
N VAL A 78 -17.63 -6.94 10.18
CA VAL A 78 -16.66 -8.03 10.34
C VAL A 78 -17.37 -9.38 10.37
N ALA A 79 -18.47 -9.51 11.13
CA ALA A 79 -19.25 -10.73 11.20
C ALA A 79 -19.87 -11.10 9.84
N GLN A 80 -20.36 -10.12 9.09
CA GLN A 80 -20.90 -10.31 7.75
C GLN A 80 -19.83 -10.80 6.77
N VAL A 81 -18.66 -10.16 6.75
CA VAL A 81 -17.56 -10.55 5.86
C VAL A 81 -17.00 -11.93 6.21
N LEU A 82 -16.83 -12.21 7.50
CA LEU A 82 -16.31 -13.50 7.96
C LEU A 82 -17.34 -14.63 7.93
N GLU A 83 -18.63 -14.31 7.78
CA GLU A 83 -19.75 -15.27 7.78
C GLU A 83 -19.85 -16.09 9.10
N VAL A 84 -19.30 -15.52 10.19
CA VAL A 84 -19.37 -16.08 11.55
C VAL A 84 -19.70 -15.00 12.56
N PRO A 85 -20.35 -15.34 13.70
CA PRO A 85 -20.56 -14.39 14.78
C PRO A 85 -19.23 -13.88 15.34
N VAL A 86 -19.19 -12.58 15.65
CA VAL A 86 -18.03 -11.92 16.26
C VAL A 86 -18.40 -11.43 17.64
N ILE A 87 -17.64 -11.88 18.64
CA ILE A 87 -17.74 -11.41 20.02
C ILE A 87 -16.93 -10.12 20.14
N PHE A 88 -17.46 -9.11 20.78
CA PHE A 88 -16.75 -7.85 21.02
C PHE A 88 -16.38 -7.68 22.48
N ALA A 89 -15.11 -7.36 22.74
CA ALA A 89 -14.63 -6.95 24.05
C ALA A 89 -14.47 -5.43 24.09
N SER A 90 -15.14 -4.76 25.03
CA SER A 90 -15.14 -3.29 25.16
C SER A 90 -13.83 -2.70 25.69
N ASP A 91 -12.79 -3.52 25.82
CA ASP A 91 -11.42 -3.12 26.10
C ASP A 91 -10.44 -4.13 25.45
N CYS A 92 -9.22 -3.68 25.16
CA CYS A 92 -8.17 -4.53 24.57
C CYS A 92 -7.18 -5.07 25.64
N ARG A 93 -7.30 -4.65 26.90
CA ARG A 93 -6.45 -5.08 28.02
C ARG A 93 -7.25 -5.26 29.29
N GLY A 94 -6.60 -5.78 30.34
CA GLY A 94 -7.18 -5.95 31.66
C GLY A 94 -8.26 -7.04 31.73
N THR A 95 -9.09 -6.99 32.77
CA THR A 95 -10.04 -8.05 33.09
C THR A 95 -11.08 -8.29 32.00
N VAL A 96 -11.51 -7.25 31.29
CA VAL A 96 -12.50 -7.39 30.20
C VAL A 96 -11.94 -8.25 29.06
N ALA A 97 -10.75 -7.92 28.57
CA ALA A 97 -10.11 -8.67 27.50
C ALA A 97 -9.73 -10.10 27.95
N GLN A 98 -9.19 -10.24 29.16
CA GLN A 98 -8.81 -11.55 29.73
C GLN A 98 -10.01 -12.50 29.89
N ASN A 99 -11.14 -12.00 30.39
CA ASN A 99 -12.35 -12.81 30.54
C ASN A 99 -12.92 -13.21 29.17
N ALA A 100 -12.97 -12.28 28.22
CA ALA A 100 -13.43 -12.58 26.88
C ALA A 100 -12.55 -13.64 26.19
N ALA A 101 -11.22 -13.47 26.26
CA ALA A 101 -10.26 -14.43 25.69
C ALA A 101 -10.30 -15.81 26.38
N SER A 102 -10.48 -15.85 27.71
CA SER A 102 -10.54 -17.10 28.48
C SER A 102 -11.76 -17.93 28.15
N ASN A 103 -12.90 -17.29 27.89
CA ASN A 103 -14.17 -17.95 27.55
C ASN A 103 -14.30 -18.31 26.07
N LEU A 104 -13.35 -17.87 25.21
CA LEU A 104 -13.40 -18.10 23.78
C LEU A 104 -13.19 -19.57 23.43
N LYS A 105 -14.09 -20.13 22.62
CA LYS A 105 -14.09 -21.54 22.20
C LYS A 105 -13.49 -21.70 20.80
N PRO A 106 -13.01 -22.91 20.45
CA PRO A 106 -12.62 -23.23 19.07
C PRO A 106 -13.74 -22.87 18.08
N GLY A 107 -13.37 -22.23 16.96
CA GLY A 107 -14.30 -21.75 15.95
C GLY A 107 -14.91 -20.37 16.21
N GLU A 108 -14.63 -19.75 17.34
CA GLU A 108 -15.15 -18.42 17.67
C GLU A 108 -14.13 -17.32 17.35
N VAL A 109 -14.66 -16.11 17.08
CA VAL A 109 -13.90 -14.90 16.77
C VAL A 109 -14.19 -13.83 17.82
N LEU A 110 -13.16 -13.29 18.43
CA LEU A 110 -13.20 -12.16 19.37
C LEU A 110 -12.53 -10.94 18.72
N LEU A 111 -13.22 -9.81 18.68
CA LEU A 111 -12.64 -8.51 18.32
C LEU A 111 -12.42 -7.69 19.59
N LEU A 112 -11.18 -7.28 19.84
CA LEU A 112 -10.84 -6.38 20.93
C LEU A 112 -11.15 -4.93 20.55
N GLU A 113 -11.30 -4.06 21.57
CA GLU A 113 -11.46 -2.63 21.35
C GLU A 113 -10.18 -1.99 20.79
N ASN A 114 -10.32 -0.80 20.20
CA ASN A 114 -9.29 -0.05 19.51
C ASN A 114 -8.00 0.08 20.33
N LEU A 115 -6.92 -0.49 19.85
CA LEU A 115 -5.61 -0.48 20.48
C LEU A 115 -5.10 0.94 20.77
N ARG A 116 -5.43 1.91 19.87
CA ARG A 116 -5.01 3.31 19.99
C ARG A 116 -5.80 4.13 21.00
N PHE A 117 -6.74 3.52 21.72
CA PHE A 117 -7.29 4.14 22.91
C PHE A 117 -6.25 4.25 24.03
N TYR A 118 -5.15 3.53 23.89
CA TYR A 118 -3.98 3.58 24.76
C TYR A 118 -2.78 4.16 24.00
N GLU A 119 -2.17 5.20 24.53
CA GLU A 119 -0.97 5.82 23.95
C GLU A 119 0.23 4.87 23.93
N GLU A 120 0.23 3.88 24.81
CA GLU A 120 1.21 2.80 24.92
C GLU A 120 1.31 1.97 23.63
N GLU A 121 0.23 1.89 22.82
CA GLU A 121 0.27 1.20 21.53
C GLU A 121 1.27 1.86 20.57
N GLU A 122 1.14 3.18 20.36
CA GLU A 122 2.04 3.90 19.45
C GLU A 122 3.43 4.11 20.04
N ALA A 123 3.55 4.15 21.36
CA ALA A 123 4.82 4.24 22.08
C ALA A 123 5.64 2.94 22.04
N GLY A 124 5.04 1.81 21.62
CA GLY A 124 5.70 0.51 21.66
C GLY A 124 5.99 0.03 23.09
N ASP A 125 5.05 0.27 24.02
CA ASP A 125 5.22 -0.05 25.43
C ASP A 125 5.28 -1.57 25.66
N VAL A 126 6.29 -2.00 26.42
CA VAL A 126 6.55 -3.42 26.70
C VAL A 126 5.49 -4.03 27.59
N SER A 127 5.01 -3.29 28.59
CA SER A 127 3.99 -3.78 29.54
C SER A 127 2.64 -3.95 28.84
N PHE A 128 2.26 -2.98 28.02
CA PHE A 128 1.06 -3.08 27.17
C PHE A 128 1.15 -4.25 26.20
N SER A 129 2.30 -4.44 25.56
CA SER A 129 2.54 -5.58 24.68
C SER A 129 2.42 -6.93 25.39
N LYS A 130 2.89 -7.01 26.64
CA LYS A 130 2.77 -8.20 27.48
C LYS A 130 1.31 -8.48 27.83
N ASP A 131 0.54 -7.45 28.16
CA ASP A 131 -0.89 -7.60 28.46
C ASP A 131 -1.62 -8.19 27.24
N LEU A 132 -1.37 -7.65 26.04
CA LEU A 132 -1.93 -8.19 24.79
C LEU A 132 -1.47 -9.62 24.53
N ALA A 133 -0.18 -9.91 24.68
CA ALA A 133 0.38 -11.24 24.43
C ALA A 133 -0.23 -12.32 25.34
N SER A 134 -0.65 -11.95 26.57
CA SER A 134 -1.27 -12.88 27.51
C SER A 134 -2.61 -13.45 27.04
N LEU A 135 -3.22 -12.90 25.99
CA LEU A 135 -4.53 -13.29 25.49
C LEU A 135 -4.51 -14.48 24.55
N GLY A 136 -3.38 -14.77 23.90
CA GLY A 136 -3.29 -15.79 22.86
C GLY A 136 -2.11 -16.75 22.99
N ASP A 137 -2.14 -17.84 22.23
CA ASP A 137 -1.11 -18.89 22.20
C ASP A 137 -0.11 -18.70 21.06
N ILE A 138 -0.58 -18.16 19.93
CA ILE A 138 0.21 -17.93 18.71
C ILE A 138 -0.05 -16.51 18.24
N TYR A 139 1.01 -15.74 18.01
CA TYR A 139 0.91 -14.40 17.43
C TYR A 139 1.00 -14.45 15.90
N VAL A 140 0.05 -13.82 15.25
CA VAL A 140 -0.02 -13.69 13.78
C VAL A 140 -0.01 -12.22 13.40
N ASN A 141 0.99 -11.78 12.65
CA ASN A 141 0.98 -10.45 12.06
C ASN A 141 0.41 -10.52 10.64
N ASP A 142 -0.73 -9.88 10.43
CA ASP A 142 -1.43 -9.81 9.14
C ASP A 142 -1.78 -8.36 8.73
N ALA A 143 -1.04 -7.40 9.26
CA ALA A 143 -1.27 -5.98 9.08
C ALA A 143 -0.09 -5.30 8.37
N PHE A 144 -0.04 -5.43 7.04
CA PHE A 144 1.05 -4.84 6.25
C PHE A 144 1.09 -3.31 6.35
N GLY A 145 -0.06 -2.64 6.28
CA GLY A 145 -0.15 -1.18 6.34
C GLY A 145 0.46 -0.53 7.58
N THR A 146 0.63 -1.29 8.67
CA THR A 146 1.25 -0.83 9.93
C THR A 146 2.63 -1.45 10.21
N ALA A 147 3.12 -2.32 9.34
CA ALA A 147 4.37 -3.06 9.55
C ALA A 147 5.62 -2.17 9.60
N HIS A 148 5.54 -0.95 9.07
CA HIS A 148 6.60 0.05 9.09
C HIS A 148 6.73 0.80 10.44
N ARG A 149 5.86 0.51 11.40
CA ARG A 149 5.82 1.19 12.71
C ARG A 149 6.17 0.22 13.83
N ALA A 150 7.08 0.62 14.72
CA ALA A 150 7.50 -0.16 15.87
C ALA A 150 6.49 -0.04 17.04
N HIS A 151 5.19 -0.27 16.75
CA HIS A 151 4.14 -0.21 17.76
C HIS A 151 4.10 -1.48 18.63
N ALA A 152 3.41 -1.39 19.78
CA ALA A 152 3.29 -2.49 20.71
C ALA A 152 2.73 -3.76 20.05
N SER A 153 1.60 -3.65 19.35
CA SER A 153 0.89 -4.80 18.76
C SER A 153 1.49 -5.32 17.45
N THR A 154 2.34 -4.54 16.77
CA THR A 154 2.94 -4.92 15.47
C THR A 154 4.35 -5.46 15.60
N THR A 155 5.09 -5.00 16.60
CA THR A 155 6.54 -5.26 16.72
C THR A 155 6.91 -5.79 18.09
N ILE A 156 6.64 -5.03 19.16
CA ILE A 156 7.13 -5.35 20.50
C ILE A 156 6.51 -6.64 21.03
N ILE A 157 5.25 -6.90 20.71
CA ILE A 157 4.53 -8.11 21.10
C ILE A 157 5.22 -9.40 20.68
N ALA A 158 5.93 -9.39 19.54
CA ALA A 158 6.58 -10.59 18.99
C ALA A 158 7.65 -11.19 19.92
N GLN A 159 8.26 -10.40 20.80
CA GLN A 159 9.24 -10.88 21.79
C GLN A 159 8.63 -11.85 22.83
N PHE A 160 7.31 -11.80 23.05
CA PHE A 160 6.61 -12.68 23.96
C PHE A 160 6.20 -14.02 23.32
N PHE A 161 6.46 -14.18 22.01
CA PHE A 161 6.19 -15.39 21.25
C PHE A 161 7.46 -15.86 20.51
N PRO A 162 8.54 -16.24 21.23
CA PRO A 162 9.83 -16.54 20.60
C PRO A 162 9.75 -17.60 19.50
N GLU A 163 8.92 -18.64 19.69
CA GLU A 163 8.71 -19.71 18.72
C GLU A 163 7.32 -19.70 18.07
N ASN A 164 6.34 -19.05 18.71
CA ASN A 164 4.93 -19.10 18.34
C ASN A 164 4.48 -17.81 17.65
N LYS A 165 5.22 -17.38 16.62
CA LYS A 165 4.88 -16.19 15.82
C LYS A 165 5.03 -16.46 14.33
N CYS A 166 4.14 -15.91 13.52
CA CYS A 166 4.18 -16.06 12.07
C CYS A 166 3.50 -14.90 11.33
N PHE A 167 3.69 -14.88 10.03
CA PHE A 167 2.95 -14.03 9.13
C PHE A 167 1.60 -14.64 8.80
N GLY A 168 0.55 -13.82 8.78
CA GLY A 168 -0.72 -14.15 8.13
C GLY A 168 -0.58 -14.21 6.61
N LEU A 169 -1.61 -14.73 5.92
CA LEU A 169 -1.57 -14.93 4.47
C LEU A 169 -1.46 -13.61 3.71
N LEU A 170 -2.13 -12.55 4.19
CA LEU A 170 -2.06 -11.22 3.57
C LEU A 170 -0.64 -10.67 3.64
N LEU A 171 -0.06 -10.60 4.83
CA LEU A 171 1.29 -10.05 5.01
C LEU A 171 2.36 -10.89 4.30
N ALA A 172 2.24 -12.21 4.32
CA ALA A 172 3.12 -13.09 3.57
C ALA A 172 3.07 -12.82 2.06
N LYS A 173 1.86 -12.59 1.52
CA LYS A 173 1.65 -12.28 0.10
C LYS A 173 2.20 -10.91 -0.30
N GLU A 174 2.06 -9.91 0.57
CA GLU A 174 2.69 -8.59 0.38
C GLU A 174 4.22 -8.71 0.27
N ILE A 175 4.83 -9.41 1.23
CA ILE A 175 6.29 -9.64 1.24
C ILE A 175 6.74 -10.41 -0.01
N GLU A 176 6.04 -11.47 -0.38
CA GLU A 176 6.33 -12.27 -1.58
C GLU A 176 6.26 -11.42 -2.85
N SER A 177 5.19 -10.62 -2.98
CA SER A 177 4.95 -9.79 -4.17
C SER A 177 6.02 -8.70 -4.33
N LEU A 178 6.41 -8.06 -3.22
CA LEU A 178 7.50 -7.06 -3.22
C LEU A 178 8.86 -7.72 -3.52
N ASN A 179 9.15 -8.86 -2.92
CA ASN A 179 10.38 -9.60 -3.20
C ASN A 179 10.46 -10.06 -4.66
N ARG A 180 9.33 -10.38 -5.28
CA ARG A 180 9.26 -10.75 -6.69
C ARG A 180 9.65 -9.60 -7.61
N VAL A 181 9.40 -8.35 -7.20
CA VAL A 181 9.83 -7.15 -7.93
C VAL A 181 11.28 -6.79 -7.58
N LEU A 182 11.61 -6.74 -6.29
CA LEU A 182 12.88 -6.16 -5.82
C LEU A 182 14.07 -7.12 -5.90
N ASN A 183 13.85 -8.43 -5.73
CA ASN A 183 14.94 -9.39 -5.55
C ASN A 183 14.87 -10.59 -6.54
N ASN A 184 13.69 -10.95 -7.01
CA ASN A 184 13.46 -12.13 -7.84
C ASN A 184 12.70 -11.78 -9.14
N SER A 185 12.95 -10.60 -9.70
CA SER A 185 12.27 -10.12 -10.88
C SER A 185 12.69 -10.86 -12.15
N VAL A 186 11.75 -11.06 -13.06
CA VAL A 186 12.01 -11.53 -14.43
C VAL A 186 12.15 -10.29 -15.31
N LYS A 187 13.26 -10.23 -16.04
CA LYS A 187 13.59 -9.11 -16.94
C LYS A 187 12.88 -9.20 -18.30
N PRO A 188 12.57 -8.09 -18.96
CA PRO A 188 12.78 -6.70 -18.53
C PRO A 188 11.88 -6.28 -17.40
N VAL A 189 12.43 -5.46 -16.47
CA VAL A 189 11.72 -4.88 -15.32
C VAL A 189 11.46 -3.41 -15.60
N THR A 190 10.20 -3.01 -15.49
CA THR A 190 9.79 -1.60 -15.65
C THR A 190 9.17 -1.08 -14.35
N ALA A 191 9.67 0.06 -13.86
CA ALA A 191 9.02 0.83 -12.83
C ALA A 191 8.29 2.03 -13.46
N VAL A 192 7.02 2.20 -13.12
CA VAL A 192 6.26 3.42 -13.41
C VAL A 192 6.16 4.22 -12.12
N LEU A 193 6.73 5.40 -12.11
CA LEU A 193 6.72 6.32 -10.99
C LEU A 193 6.00 7.60 -11.37
N GLY A 194 4.93 7.91 -10.69
CA GLY A 194 4.16 9.14 -10.82
C GLY A 194 4.08 9.91 -9.51
N GLY A 195 3.44 11.05 -9.56
CA GLY A 195 3.24 11.91 -8.41
C GLY A 195 3.60 13.35 -8.71
N SER A 196 3.38 14.24 -7.74
CA SER A 196 3.55 15.68 -7.95
C SER A 196 5.00 16.17 -7.80
N LYS A 197 5.84 15.45 -7.02
CA LYS A 197 7.17 15.94 -6.59
C LYS A 197 8.25 14.87 -6.72
N VAL A 198 9.39 15.24 -7.33
CA VAL A 198 10.62 14.40 -7.38
C VAL A 198 11.13 14.14 -5.96
N SER A 199 11.16 15.17 -5.12
CA SER A 199 11.67 15.08 -3.74
C SER A 199 11.01 13.98 -2.92
N SER A 200 9.74 13.67 -3.18
CA SER A 200 9.01 12.61 -2.48
C SER A 200 9.35 11.20 -2.96
N LYS A 201 10.05 11.05 -4.07
CA LYS A 201 10.37 9.77 -4.72
C LYS A 201 11.86 9.45 -4.82
N ILE A 202 12.74 10.38 -4.40
CA ILE A 202 14.19 10.24 -4.55
C ILE A 202 14.71 8.91 -4.02
N THR A 203 14.39 8.60 -2.76
CA THR A 203 14.89 7.39 -2.09
C THR A 203 14.40 6.12 -2.78
N VAL A 204 13.14 6.13 -3.24
CA VAL A 204 12.59 5.03 -4.04
C VAL A 204 13.36 4.90 -5.35
N ILE A 205 13.53 6.00 -6.10
CA ILE A 205 14.26 6.01 -7.39
C ILE A 205 15.67 5.44 -7.21
N GLU A 206 16.42 5.96 -6.25
CA GLU A 206 17.80 5.54 -6.01
C GLU A 206 17.90 4.05 -5.66
N ASN A 207 17.00 3.55 -4.82
CA ASN A 207 17.03 2.14 -4.41
C ASN A 207 16.63 1.18 -5.54
N ILE A 208 15.73 1.57 -6.44
CA ILE A 208 15.25 0.69 -7.50
C ILE A 208 16.06 0.78 -8.80
N LEU A 209 16.92 1.81 -8.99
CA LEU A 209 17.74 1.95 -10.20
C LEU A 209 18.61 0.72 -10.50
N ASP A 210 19.07 -0.01 -9.49
CA ASP A 210 19.85 -1.25 -9.69
C ASP A 210 18.98 -2.48 -10.00
N LYS A 211 17.66 -2.33 -9.97
CA LYS A 211 16.69 -3.43 -10.03
C LYS A 211 15.81 -3.40 -11.26
N VAL A 212 15.83 -2.30 -12.02
CA VAL A 212 14.97 -2.07 -13.18
C VAL A 212 15.78 -1.88 -14.44
N ASP A 213 15.19 -2.22 -15.59
CA ASP A 213 15.77 -1.97 -16.90
C ASP A 213 15.17 -0.69 -17.51
N HIS A 214 13.91 -0.38 -17.16
CA HIS A 214 13.17 0.79 -17.62
C HIS A 214 12.50 1.50 -16.46
N MET A 215 12.44 2.84 -16.53
CA MET A 215 11.69 3.65 -15.59
C MET A 215 10.86 4.68 -16.37
N ILE A 216 9.55 4.64 -16.20
CA ILE A 216 8.62 5.63 -16.73
C ILE A 216 8.38 6.67 -15.64
N ILE A 217 8.65 7.93 -15.94
CA ILE A 217 8.40 9.08 -15.08
C ILE A 217 7.12 9.76 -15.55
N GLY A 218 6.14 9.89 -14.65
CA GLY A 218 4.85 10.51 -14.94
C GLY A 218 4.37 11.47 -13.87
N GLY A 219 3.19 12.04 -14.07
CA GLY A 219 2.63 13.01 -13.14
C GLY A 219 3.37 14.34 -13.12
N GLY A 220 3.11 15.15 -12.11
CA GLY A 220 3.70 16.49 -11.97
C GLY A 220 5.22 16.51 -11.83
N MET A 221 5.83 15.45 -11.31
CA MET A 221 7.29 15.34 -11.21
C MET A 221 7.99 15.37 -12.57
N THR A 222 7.31 15.01 -13.65
CA THR A 222 7.80 15.11 -15.03
C THR A 222 8.36 16.50 -15.34
N PHE A 223 7.68 17.55 -14.90
CA PHE A 223 8.03 18.93 -15.27
C PHE A 223 9.32 19.42 -14.63
N THR A 224 9.69 18.88 -13.46
CA THR A 224 11.02 19.12 -12.87
C THR A 224 12.13 18.53 -13.76
N PHE A 225 11.96 17.33 -14.31
CA PHE A 225 12.91 16.75 -15.26
C PHE A 225 12.96 17.53 -16.57
N ILE A 226 11.80 17.92 -17.12
CA ILE A 226 11.73 18.66 -18.39
C ILE A 226 12.40 20.03 -18.25
N LYS A 227 12.15 20.75 -17.17
CA LYS A 227 12.79 22.07 -16.92
C LYS A 227 14.31 21.92 -16.70
N ALA A 228 14.73 20.88 -15.97
CA ALA A 228 16.16 20.55 -15.79
C ALA A 228 16.87 20.29 -17.14
N LEU A 229 16.15 19.73 -18.13
CA LEU A 229 16.63 19.51 -19.50
C LEU A 229 16.48 20.74 -20.40
N GLY A 230 16.10 21.92 -19.88
CA GLY A 230 15.98 23.17 -20.61
C GLY A 230 14.64 23.40 -21.30
N GLY A 231 13.61 22.57 -21.04
CA GLY A 231 12.26 22.76 -21.57
C GLY A 231 11.48 23.85 -20.86
N LYS A 232 10.44 24.35 -21.52
CA LYS A 232 9.48 25.33 -20.98
C LYS A 232 8.26 24.57 -20.44
N VAL A 233 7.99 24.74 -19.16
CA VAL A 233 6.92 23.99 -18.47
C VAL A 233 5.68 24.85 -18.14
N GLY A 234 5.65 26.12 -18.59
CA GLY A 234 4.55 27.03 -18.29
C GLY A 234 4.31 27.17 -16.78
N ASN A 235 3.04 27.07 -16.39
CA ASN A 235 2.61 27.11 -15.00
C ASN A 235 2.53 25.72 -14.35
N SER A 236 3.11 24.69 -14.98
CA SER A 236 3.11 23.33 -14.44
C SER A 236 3.81 23.28 -13.09
N ILE A 237 3.38 22.38 -12.23
CA ILE A 237 4.05 22.11 -10.94
C ILE A 237 5.52 21.73 -11.20
N CYS A 238 6.43 22.40 -10.51
CA CYS A 238 7.87 22.16 -10.68
C CYS A 238 8.61 22.46 -9.38
N GLU A 239 9.60 21.66 -9.05
CA GLU A 239 10.51 21.89 -7.92
C GLU A 239 11.81 22.51 -8.44
N ASP A 240 11.86 23.85 -8.50
CA ASP A 240 13.00 24.59 -9.05
C ASP A 240 14.30 24.38 -8.25
N ASP A 241 14.20 24.07 -6.97
CA ASP A 241 15.32 23.72 -6.12
C ASP A 241 15.82 22.27 -6.30
N LYS A 242 15.20 21.47 -7.17
CA LYS A 242 15.51 20.06 -7.43
C LYS A 242 15.96 19.79 -8.88
N LEU A 243 16.24 20.82 -9.68
CA LEU A 243 16.66 20.64 -11.07
C LEU A 243 17.98 19.88 -11.17
N ASP A 244 18.97 20.24 -10.33
CA ASP A 244 20.27 19.54 -10.31
C ASP A 244 20.10 18.07 -9.91
N LEU A 245 19.21 17.79 -8.96
CA LEU A 245 18.89 16.44 -8.54
C LEU A 245 18.24 15.62 -9.69
N ALA A 246 17.35 16.21 -10.47
CA ALA A 246 16.76 15.56 -11.63
C ALA A 246 17.83 15.17 -12.65
N ILE A 247 18.80 16.04 -12.92
CA ILE A 247 19.95 15.75 -13.77
C ILE A 247 20.80 14.62 -13.20
N GLU A 248 21.09 14.65 -11.89
CA GLU A 248 21.83 13.59 -11.21
C GLU A 248 21.16 12.22 -11.35
N ILE A 249 19.84 12.16 -11.19
CA ILE A 249 19.07 10.92 -11.40
C ILE A 249 19.22 10.39 -12.82
N LEU A 250 19.11 11.26 -13.84
CA LEU A 250 19.29 10.87 -15.22
C LEU A 250 20.68 10.34 -15.51
N HIS A 251 21.72 10.96 -14.93
CA HIS A 251 23.10 10.48 -15.03
C HIS A 251 23.29 9.11 -14.37
N LYS A 252 22.82 8.94 -13.13
CA LYS A 252 22.88 7.65 -12.42
C LYS A 252 22.17 6.55 -13.20
N ALA A 253 20.97 6.84 -13.74
CA ALA A 253 20.23 5.89 -14.56
C ALA A 253 21.06 5.45 -15.78
N LYS A 254 21.66 6.41 -16.51
CA LYS A 254 22.50 6.13 -17.67
C LYS A 254 23.74 5.28 -17.31
N GLU A 255 24.41 5.59 -16.22
CA GLU A 255 25.57 4.83 -15.71
C GLU A 255 25.20 3.38 -15.37
N LYS A 256 23.98 3.17 -14.85
CA LYS A 256 23.43 1.85 -14.49
C LYS A 256 22.77 1.12 -15.68
N GLY A 257 22.73 1.74 -16.86
CA GLY A 257 22.10 1.17 -18.06
C GLY A 257 20.56 1.16 -18.00
N VAL A 258 19.95 1.95 -17.13
CA VAL A 258 18.50 2.10 -17.01
C VAL A 258 17.99 3.13 -18.01
N GLN A 259 16.97 2.77 -18.78
CA GLN A 259 16.32 3.68 -19.71
C GLN A 259 15.19 4.45 -19.00
N ILE A 260 15.34 5.78 -18.93
CA ILE A 260 14.30 6.67 -18.40
C ILE A 260 13.39 7.12 -19.54
N HIS A 261 12.08 6.91 -19.37
CA HIS A 261 11.03 7.33 -20.30
C HIS A 261 10.23 8.46 -19.67
N ILE A 262 10.35 9.65 -20.26
CA ILE A 262 9.62 10.85 -19.85
C ILE A 262 8.58 11.17 -20.94
N PRO A 263 7.39 11.71 -20.60
CA PRO A 263 6.44 12.16 -21.61
C PRO A 263 7.06 13.07 -22.66
N VAL A 264 6.67 12.90 -23.92
CA VAL A 264 7.07 13.75 -25.04
C VAL A 264 6.00 14.79 -25.38
N ASP A 265 4.76 14.50 -25.04
CA ASP A 265 3.62 15.40 -25.14
C ASP A 265 2.74 15.31 -23.88
N VAL A 266 1.95 16.33 -23.64
CA VAL A 266 1.07 16.44 -22.47
C VAL A 266 -0.27 17.04 -22.86
N VAL A 267 -1.30 16.70 -22.10
CA VAL A 267 -2.56 17.44 -22.07
C VAL A 267 -2.35 18.65 -21.16
N ALA A 268 -2.22 19.82 -21.76
CA ALA A 268 -2.09 21.08 -21.04
C ALA A 268 -3.46 21.72 -20.85
N ALA A 269 -3.63 22.41 -19.73
CA ALA A 269 -4.86 23.14 -19.38
C ALA A 269 -4.54 24.59 -18.94
N ASN A 270 -5.46 25.51 -19.21
CA ASN A 270 -5.34 26.91 -18.81
C ASN A 270 -5.75 27.19 -17.35
N ALA A 271 -6.26 26.17 -16.65
CA ALA A 271 -6.58 26.22 -15.22
C ALA A 271 -6.53 24.80 -14.62
N PHE A 272 -6.35 24.71 -13.31
CA PHE A 272 -6.47 23.46 -12.56
C PHE A 272 -7.96 23.18 -12.26
N SER A 273 -8.69 22.76 -13.29
CA SER A 273 -10.15 22.51 -13.23
C SER A 273 -10.56 21.53 -14.30
N ASN A 274 -11.56 20.70 -13.99
CA ASN A 274 -12.17 19.81 -14.98
C ASN A 274 -12.90 20.56 -16.11
N ASP A 275 -13.25 21.86 -15.91
CA ASP A 275 -13.88 22.71 -16.90
C ASP A 275 -12.88 23.52 -17.75
N ALA A 276 -11.58 23.41 -17.47
CA ALA A 276 -10.53 24.13 -18.18
C ALA A 276 -10.50 23.79 -19.68
N ASP A 277 -10.08 24.75 -20.48
CA ASP A 277 -9.71 24.50 -21.88
C ASP A 277 -8.44 23.65 -21.90
N THR A 278 -8.36 22.74 -22.85
CA THR A 278 -7.26 21.80 -22.97
C THR A 278 -6.66 21.83 -24.37
N GLN A 279 -5.36 21.57 -24.47
CA GLN A 279 -4.66 21.33 -25.73
C GLN A 279 -3.54 20.32 -25.52
N ILE A 280 -3.20 19.57 -26.58
CA ILE A 280 -2.05 18.69 -26.59
C ILE A 280 -0.86 19.49 -27.09
N VAL A 281 0.21 19.53 -26.30
CA VAL A 281 1.43 20.29 -26.62
C VAL A 281 2.67 19.42 -26.41
N ASP A 282 3.78 19.77 -27.07
CA ASP A 282 5.09 19.22 -26.74
C ASP A 282 5.42 19.54 -25.27
N VAL A 283 5.88 18.54 -24.52
CA VAL A 283 6.16 18.70 -23.08
C VAL A 283 7.24 19.74 -22.77
N ARG A 284 8.08 20.08 -23.75
CA ARG A 284 9.16 21.09 -23.66
C ARG A 284 8.73 22.49 -24.05
N GLU A 285 7.52 22.66 -24.56
CA GLU A 285 7.00 23.91 -25.10
C GLU A 285 5.60 24.25 -24.55
N ILE A 286 5.36 24.01 -23.24
CA ILE A 286 4.11 24.35 -22.60
C ILE A 286 4.00 25.89 -22.54
N PRO A 287 2.92 26.48 -23.09
CA PRO A 287 2.76 27.93 -23.14
C PRO A 287 2.64 28.56 -21.74
N ASP A 288 3.03 29.82 -21.62
CA ASP A 288 2.79 30.62 -20.43
C ASP A 288 1.29 30.66 -20.11
N GLY A 289 0.95 30.54 -18.82
CA GLY A 289 -0.44 30.47 -18.37
C GLY A 289 -1.08 29.07 -18.50
N TRP A 290 -0.42 28.12 -19.13
CA TRP A 290 -0.86 26.72 -19.26
C TRP A 290 -0.03 25.80 -18.37
N GLN A 291 -0.62 24.69 -17.96
CA GLN A 291 0.03 23.66 -17.12
C GLN A 291 -0.29 22.27 -17.64
N GLY A 292 0.69 21.37 -17.62
CA GLY A 292 0.50 19.97 -17.98
C GLY A 292 -0.22 19.23 -16.85
N LEU A 293 -1.31 18.54 -17.17
CA LEU A 293 -2.13 17.81 -16.19
C LEU A 293 -2.29 16.33 -16.48
N ASP A 294 -1.93 15.87 -17.70
CA ASP A 294 -1.90 14.43 -18.03
C ASP A 294 -0.89 14.16 -19.14
N ALA A 295 -0.51 12.89 -19.32
CA ALA A 295 0.33 12.46 -20.43
C ALA A 295 -0.45 12.55 -21.76
N GLY A 296 0.23 12.97 -22.82
CA GLY A 296 -0.35 13.04 -24.16
C GLY A 296 -0.33 11.70 -24.91
N PRO A 297 -1.02 11.62 -26.05
CA PRO A 297 -1.19 10.37 -26.79
C PRO A 297 0.12 9.77 -27.34
N LYS A 298 1.08 10.59 -27.77
CA LYS A 298 2.39 10.10 -28.23
C LYS A 298 3.21 9.50 -27.07
N SER A 299 3.12 10.12 -25.88
CA SER A 299 3.74 9.60 -24.68
C SER A 299 3.19 8.23 -24.32
N LEU A 300 1.86 8.07 -24.38
CA LEU A 300 1.19 6.80 -24.08
C LEU A 300 1.57 5.70 -25.09
N GLU A 301 1.72 6.03 -26.37
CA GLU A 301 2.19 5.08 -27.38
C GLU A 301 3.61 4.59 -27.07
N ASN A 302 4.52 5.49 -26.72
CA ASN A 302 5.88 5.13 -26.30
C ASN A 302 5.88 4.27 -25.04
N PHE A 303 5.03 4.59 -24.06
CA PHE A 303 4.91 3.81 -22.82
C PHE A 303 4.33 2.42 -23.08
N LYS A 304 3.40 2.29 -24.04
CA LYS A 304 2.86 0.99 -24.47
C LYS A 304 3.96 0.03 -24.88
N GLU A 305 4.87 0.47 -25.74
CA GLU A 305 5.98 -0.38 -26.23
C GLU A 305 6.80 -0.93 -25.04
N VAL A 306 7.14 -0.07 -24.09
CA VAL A 306 7.93 -0.44 -22.91
C VAL A 306 7.16 -1.43 -22.02
N ILE A 307 5.89 -1.14 -21.72
CA ILE A 307 5.05 -1.97 -20.85
C ILE A 307 4.80 -3.35 -21.47
N MET A 308 4.50 -3.40 -22.78
CA MET A 308 4.24 -4.69 -23.49
C MET A 308 5.48 -5.58 -23.59
N ALA A 309 6.68 -5.00 -23.58
CA ALA A 309 7.94 -5.74 -23.56
C ALA A 309 8.31 -6.25 -22.14
N SER A 310 7.71 -5.70 -21.09
CA SER A 310 8.07 -5.97 -19.70
C SER A 310 7.61 -7.35 -19.23
N LYS A 311 8.39 -7.96 -18.34
CA LYS A 311 8.04 -9.21 -17.63
C LYS A 311 7.71 -8.99 -16.17
N THR A 312 8.22 -7.89 -15.60
CA THR A 312 7.90 -7.44 -14.24
C THR A 312 7.62 -5.94 -14.29
N ILE A 313 6.50 -5.53 -13.71
CA ILE A 313 6.05 -4.14 -13.70
C ILE A 313 5.74 -3.73 -12.28
N LEU A 314 6.34 -2.63 -11.85
CA LEU A 314 6.02 -1.92 -10.61
C LEU A 314 5.31 -0.61 -10.97
N TRP A 315 4.11 -0.40 -10.48
CA TRP A 315 3.39 0.86 -10.69
C TRP A 315 3.12 1.59 -9.37
N ASN A 316 3.71 2.78 -9.23
CA ASN A 316 3.58 3.63 -8.05
C ASN A 316 3.42 5.11 -8.45
N GLY A 317 2.21 5.57 -8.58
CA GLY A 317 1.82 6.94 -8.89
C GLY A 317 1.15 7.10 -10.27
N PRO A 318 0.13 7.96 -10.37
CA PRO A 318 -0.62 8.22 -11.60
C PRO A 318 0.20 9.05 -12.60
N LEU A 319 -0.19 9.02 -13.88
CA LEU A 319 0.40 9.85 -14.94
C LEU A 319 -0.20 11.26 -15.03
N GLY A 320 -1.43 11.42 -14.56
CA GLY A 320 -2.17 12.68 -14.61
C GLY A 320 -3.02 12.90 -13.37
N VAL A 321 -3.81 13.99 -13.38
CA VAL A 321 -4.76 14.33 -12.31
C VAL A 321 -6.04 13.51 -12.52
N PHE A 322 -5.96 12.22 -12.25
CA PHE A 322 -7.00 11.22 -12.59
C PHE A 322 -8.32 11.44 -11.86
N GLU A 323 -8.34 12.24 -10.80
CA GLU A 323 -9.54 12.67 -10.09
C GLU A 323 -10.43 13.59 -10.95
N MET A 324 -9.87 14.18 -12.01
CA MET A 324 -10.57 14.98 -12.99
C MET A 324 -10.69 14.19 -14.30
N GLU A 325 -11.92 14.00 -14.78
CA GLU A 325 -12.21 13.17 -15.97
C GLU A 325 -11.36 13.55 -17.20
N LYS A 326 -11.17 14.84 -17.45
CA LYS A 326 -10.35 15.35 -18.57
C LYS A 326 -8.87 14.96 -18.51
N PHE A 327 -8.37 14.63 -17.33
CA PHE A 327 -6.94 14.34 -17.07
C PHE A 327 -6.71 12.94 -16.51
N ALA A 328 -7.71 12.06 -16.64
CA ALA A 328 -7.64 10.68 -16.20
C ALA A 328 -7.17 9.72 -17.30
N HIS A 329 -7.26 10.13 -18.58
CA HIS A 329 -7.03 9.27 -19.73
C HIS A 329 -5.66 8.60 -19.72
N GLY A 330 -4.60 9.35 -19.39
CA GLY A 330 -3.24 8.81 -19.31
C GLY A 330 -3.10 7.71 -18.28
N THR A 331 -3.68 7.89 -17.10
CA THR A 331 -3.65 6.91 -16.01
C THR A 331 -4.47 5.66 -16.34
N ILE A 332 -5.66 5.84 -16.93
CA ILE A 332 -6.53 4.73 -17.39
C ILE A 332 -5.80 3.90 -18.44
N THR A 333 -5.32 4.55 -19.49
CA THR A 333 -4.65 3.89 -20.63
C THR A 333 -3.40 3.14 -20.20
N LEU A 334 -2.59 3.73 -19.31
CA LEU A 334 -1.45 3.03 -18.72
C LEU A 334 -1.89 1.77 -17.97
N GLY A 335 -2.92 1.89 -17.13
CA GLY A 335 -3.49 0.76 -16.40
C GLY A 335 -3.98 -0.35 -17.32
N GLU A 336 -4.61 -0.01 -18.45
CA GLU A 336 -5.04 -0.97 -19.47
C GLU A 336 -3.85 -1.68 -20.14
N TYR A 337 -2.76 -0.97 -20.43
CA TYR A 337 -1.54 -1.58 -20.98
C TYR A 337 -0.89 -2.54 -19.96
N ILE A 338 -0.87 -2.17 -18.68
CA ILE A 338 -0.35 -3.03 -17.62
C ILE A 338 -1.25 -4.27 -17.48
N ALA A 339 -2.57 -4.12 -17.52
CA ALA A 339 -3.52 -5.21 -17.51
C ALA A 339 -3.33 -6.17 -18.69
N GLU A 340 -3.16 -5.64 -19.90
CA GLU A 340 -2.88 -6.43 -21.10
C GLU A 340 -1.56 -7.19 -20.97
N SER A 341 -0.48 -6.52 -20.54
CA SER A 341 0.82 -7.15 -20.30
C SER A 341 0.73 -8.26 -19.24
N THR A 342 -0.07 -8.04 -18.19
CA THR A 342 -0.33 -9.01 -17.12
C THR A 342 -1.06 -10.24 -17.67
N ALA A 343 -2.09 -10.05 -18.49
CA ALA A 343 -2.79 -11.14 -19.16
C ALA A 343 -1.87 -11.96 -20.08
N ASN A 344 -0.83 -11.33 -20.64
CA ASN A 344 0.21 -11.96 -21.45
C ASN A 344 1.37 -12.56 -20.63
N GLY A 345 1.22 -12.66 -19.31
CA GLY A 345 2.13 -13.37 -18.41
C GLY A 345 3.18 -12.50 -17.71
N ALA A 346 3.12 -11.18 -17.79
CA ALA A 346 3.92 -10.30 -16.95
C ALA A 346 3.42 -10.33 -15.51
N PHE A 347 4.31 -10.07 -14.55
CA PHE A 347 3.93 -9.82 -13.17
C PHE A 347 3.80 -8.32 -12.92
N SER A 348 2.63 -7.88 -12.49
CA SER A 348 2.37 -6.48 -12.15
C SER A 348 2.07 -6.30 -10.67
N LEU A 349 2.80 -5.37 -10.04
CA LEU A 349 2.59 -4.93 -8.67
C LEU A 349 2.19 -3.45 -8.69
N VAL A 350 1.02 -3.15 -8.14
CA VAL A 350 0.51 -1.79 -7.99
C VAL A 350 0.54 -1.40 -6.52
N GLY A 351 1.01 -0.21 -6.21
CA GLY A 351 0.99 0.28 -4.84
C GLY A 351 1.15 1.80 -4.73
N GLY A 352 0.87 2.27 -3.52
CA GLY A 352 0.70 3.70 -3.25
C GLY A 352 -0.78 4.11 -3.35
N GLY A 353 -1.19 5.02 -2.45
CA GLY A 353 -2.61 5.38 -2.30
C GLY A 353 -3.29 5.78 -3.60
N ASP A 354 -2.66 6.66 -4.38
CA ASP A 354 -3.24 7.19 -5.62
C ASP A 354 -3.35 6.11 -6.71
N SER A 355 -2.32 5.25 -6.88
CA SER A 355 -2.36 4.17 -7.87
C SER A 355 -3.42 3.14 -7.52
N VAL A 356 -3.52 2.75 -6.24
CA VAL A 356 -4.55 1.83 -5.76
C VAL A 356 -5.93 2.42 -5.94
N SER A 357 -6.11 3.71 -5.62
CA SER A 357 -7.37 4.42 -5.86
C SER A 357 -7.74 4.42 -7.35
N ALA A 358 -6.77 4.70 -8.24
CA ALA A 358 -7.00 4.70 -9.68
C ALA A 358 -7.41 3.32 -10.21
N VAL A 359 -6.70 2.24 -9.86
CA VAL A 359 -7.05 0.89 -10.36
C VAL A 359 -8.42 0.43 -9.86
N LYS A 360 -8.82 0.81 -8.66
CA LYS A 360 -10.16 0.54 -8.12
C LYS A 360 -11.23 1.34 -8.85
N GLN A 361 -11.02 2.67 -8.97
CA GLN A 361 -11.96 3.57 -9.64
C GLN A 361 -12.25 3.14 -11.08
N PHE A 362 -11.24 2.65 -11.78
CA PHE A 362 -11.35 2.27 -13.20
C PHE A 362 -11.58 0.77 -13.43
N GLY A 363 -11.83 -0.02 -12.37
CA GLY A 363 -12.15 -1.46 -12.49
C GLY A 363 -10.99 -2.30 -13.04
N LEU A 364 -9.76 -1.96 -12.70
CA LEU A 364 -8.54 -2.63 -13.15
C LEU A 364 -7.89 -3.50 -12.05
N GLU A 365 -8.40 -3.48 -10.82
CA GLU A 365 -7.80 -4.16 -9.67
C GLU A 365 -7.59 -5.65 -9.92
N ASP A 366 -8.63 -6.36 -10.38
CA ASP A 366 -8.59 -7.80 -10.65
C ASP A 366 -7.74 -8.18 -11.88
N LYS A 367 -7.30 -7.19 -12.66
CA LYS A 367 -6.46 -7.38 -13.85
C LYS A 367 -4.96 -7.25 -13.56
N MET A 368 -4.61 -6.86 -12.33
CA MET A 368 -3.23 -6.77 -11.86
C MET A 368 -2.83 -8.07 -11.15
N SER A 369 -1.55 -8.42 -11.18
CA SER A 369 -1.07 -9.60 -10.44
C SER A 369 -1.19 -9.42 -8.93
N TYR A 370 -0.93 -8.20 -8.46
CA TYR A 370 -1.10 -7.84 -7.05
C TYR A 370 -1.29 -6.33 -6.88
N VAL A 371 -2.26 -5.96 -6.04
CA VAL A 371 -2.49 -4.58 -5.60
C VAL A 371 -2.22 -4.52 -4.10
N SER A 372 -1.18 -3.77 -3.72
CA SER A 372 -0.73 -3.69 -2.33
C SER A 372 -1.72 -2.94 -1.45
N THR A 373 -1.97 -3.48 -0.25
CA THR A 373 -2.76 -2.83 0.79
C THR A 373 -1.92 -1.88 1.65
N GLY A 374 -0.60 -1.88 1.48
CA GLY A 374 0.36 -1.37 2.44
C GLY A 374 0.73 0.11 2.32
N GLY A 375 0.32 0.81 1.28
CA GLY A 375 0.60 2.25 1.11
C GLY A 375 2.01 2.70 1.52
N GLY A 376 2.12 3.27 2.72
CA GLY A 376 3.39 3.74 3.29
C GLY A 376 4.40 2.63 3.58
N ALA A 377 3.95 1.47 4.06
CA ALA A 377 4.83 0.32 4.32
C ALA A 377 5.48 -0.19 3.02
N MET A 378 4.72 -0.27 1.94
CA MET A 378 5.26 -0.62 0.63
C MET A 378 6.32 0.39 0.17
N LEU A 379 6.05 1.70 0.31
CA LEU A 379 7.02 2.74 -0.07
C LEU A 379 8.33 2.59 0.71
N GLU A 380 8.27 2.37 2.02
CA GLU A 380 9.48 2.17 2.82
C GLU A 380 10.27 0.92 2.41
N MET A 381 9.60 -0.17 2.02
CA MET A 381 10.29 -1.32 1.44
C MET A 381 10.93 -1.00 0.08
N LEU A 382 10.25 -0.23 -0.77
CA LEU A 382 10.82 0.26 -2.04
C LEU A 382 12.02 1.20 -1.81
N GLU A 383 12.05 1.92 -0.70
CA GLU A 383 13.20 2.72 -0.24
C GLU A 383 14.36 1.87 0.32
N GLY A 384 14.20 0.55 0.38
CA GLY A 384 15.19 -0.39 0.92
C GLY A 384 15.20 -0.51 2.43
N ARG A 385 14.19 -0.01 3.12
CA ARG A 385 14.10 -0.10 4.59
C ARG A 385 13.59 -1.46 5.02
N THR A 386 14.13 -1.97 6.12
CA THR A 386 13.58 -3.13 6.82
C THR A 386 12.43 -2.69 7.71
N LEU A 387 11.24 -3.28 7.52
CA LEU A 387 10.07 -2.93 8.32
C LEU A 387 10.13 -3.62 9.69
N PRO A 388 9.99 -2.86 10.81
CA PRO A 388 10.10 -3.43 12.15
C PRO A 388 9.09 -4.55 12.44
N GLY A 389 7.85 -4.43 11.95
CA GLY A 389 6.83 -5.47 12.13
C GLY A 389 7.10 -6.76 11.34
N ILE A 390 7.90 -6.70 10.27
CA ILE A 390 8.38 -7.87 9.52
C ILE A 390 9.59 -8.47 10.24
N GLN A 391 10.56 -7.63 10.59
CA GLN A 391 11.78 -8.08 11.26
C GLN A 391 11.48 -8.81 12.57
N ALA A 392 10.53 -8.30 13.36
CA ALA A 392 10.13 -8.90 14.63
C ALA A 392 9.60 -10.34 14.53
N ILE A 393 9.06 -10.73 13.36
CA ILE A 393 8.66 -12.13 13.11
C ILE A 393 9.84 -12.98 12.65
N LEU A 394 10.81 -12.39 11.94
CA LEU A 394 11.97 -13.11 11.40
C LEU A 394 13.03 -13.41 12.47
N ASP A 395 13.16 -12.54 13.49
CA ASP A 395 14.04 -12.73 14.64
C ASP A 395 13.54 -13.83 15.58
#